data_636c7613b6993bcb9c5426ff5f2d11a0
#
_entry.id   636c7613b6993bcb9c5426ff5f2d11a0
#
_cell.length_a   1.000
_cell.length_b   1.000
_cell.length_c   1.000
_cell.angle_alpha   90.00
_cell.angle_beta   90.00
_cell.angle_gamma   90.00
#
_symmetry.space_group_name_H-M   'P 1'
#
loop_
_entity.id
_entity.type
_entity.pdbx_description
1 polymer ?
#
loop_
_entity_poly.entity_id
_entity_poly.type
_entity_poly.pdbx_seq_one_letter_code
_entity_poly.pdbx_strand_id
1 'polypeptide(L)'
;MADDDKETVKLFSELLQSNGIKVVGKGFNGHDAVFLYQKLKPDVVYLDVTMPVFDGIYALAKIRELNLDAVIIMLADNITLNNEMAMNRLNPSAVIHEPIDINEIIKKTNELCAPTTDSEQHMRKTMVTLALKNTLLQLGTQELDKVTDILHKDYNCTLEDCYEYPQYLKQVLKDLFGESYQDYILNSLTENMKDIMSQKQIKEFLQELSV
;
A
#
# COMPACT_ATOMS: atom_id res chain seq x y z
N MET A 1 -13.61 -6.59 8.61
CA MET A 1 -13.38 -7.51 9.72
C MET A 1 -13.87 -8.89 9.37
N ALA A 2 -13.13 -9.95 9.74
CA ALA A 2 -13.56 -11.34 9.59
C ALA A 2 -13.20 -12.17 10.83
N ASP A 3 -14.19 -12.96 11.30
CA ASP A 3 -14.15 -13.83 12.45
C ASP A 3 -15.35 -14.79 12.34
N ASP A 4 -15.21 -16.06 12.68
CA ASP A 4 -16.30 -17.04 12.52
C ASP A 4 -17.41 -16.90 13.57
N ASP A 5 -17.14 -16.25 14.70
CA ASP A 5 -18.16 -15.92 15.68
C ASP A 5 -18.89 -14.62 15.30
N LYS A 6 -20.17 -14.76 14.96
CA LYS A 6 -21.03 -13.64 14.56
C LYS A 6 -21.26 -12.62 15.67
N GLU A 7 -21.26 -13.04 16.92
CA GLU A 7 -21.43 -12.14 18.05
C GLU A 7 -20.17 -11.30 18.26
N THR A 8 -19.00 -11.90 18.15
CA THR A 8 -17.71 -11.22 18.14
C THR A 8 -17.63 -10.22 16.99
N VAL A 9 -17.97 -10.60 15.75
CA VAL A 9 -18.00 -9.68 14.60
C VAL A 9 -18.93 -8.50 14.86
N LYS A 10 -20.10 -8.72 15.45
CA LYS A 10 -21.06 -7.66 15.75
C LYS A 10 -20.50 -6.70 16.81
N LEU A 11 -20.09 -7.25 17.96
CA LEU A 11 -19.58 -6.45 19.08
C LEU A 11 -18.35 -5.65 18.68
N PHE A 12 -17.38 -6.28 18.04
CA PHE A 12 -16.16 -5.63 17.60
C PHE A 12 -16.43 -4.54 16.56
N SER A 13 -17.37 -4.78 15.64
CA SER A 13 -17.80 -3.76 14.68
C SER A 13 -18.44 -2.54 15.37
N GLU A 14 -19.26 -2.75 16.39
CA GLU A 14 -19.88 -1.67 17.17
C GLU A 14 -18.80 -0.86 17.94
N LEU A 15 -17.82 -1.55 18.53
CA LEU A 15 -16.68 -0.91 19.20
C LEU A 15 -15.82 -0.07 18.23
N LEU A 16 -15.50 -0.60 17.06
CA LEU A 16 -14.76 0.14 16.03
C LEU A 16 -15.53 1.39 15.59
N GLN A 17 -16.84 1.25 15.31
CA GLN A 17 -17.70 2.37 14.90
C GLN A 17 -17.83 3.45 15.98
N SER A 18 -17.95 3.05 17.25
CA SER A 18 -17.98 3.99 18.38
C SER A 18 -16.69 4.81 18.51
N ASN A 19 -15.58 4.31 17.98
CA ASN A 19 -14.29 4.97 17.96
C ASN A 19 -13.96 5.60 16.58
N GLY A 20 -14.96 5.82 15.73
CA GLY A 20 -14.81 6.55 14.47
C GLY A 20 -14.28 5.72 13.29
N ILE A 21 -14.08 4.40 13.45
CA ILE A 21 -13.65 3.52 12.37
C ILE A 21 -14.87 2.95 11.65
N LYS A 22 -15.06 3.30 10.39
CA LYS A 22 -16.18 2.82 9.57
C LYS A 22 -15.98 1.36 9.16
N VAL A 23 -16.82 0.46 9.66
CA VAL A 23 -16.83 -0.94 9.23
C VAL A 23 -17.59 -1.08 7.92
N VAL A 24 -16.86 -1.37 6.83
CA VAL A 24 -17.42 -1.45 5.47
C VAL A 24 -17.76 -2.88 5.05
N GLY A 25 -17.24 -3.90 5.76
CA GLY A 25 -17.51 -5.31 5.46
C GLY A 25 -17.34 -6.21 6.68
N LYS A 26 -18.14 -7.27 6.73
CA LYS A 26 -18.13 -8.31 7.76
C LYS A 26 -18.05 -9.66 7.08
N GLY A 27 -17.01 -10.45 7.37
CA GLY A 27 -16.80 -11.82 6.89
C GLY A 27 -16.87 -12.80 8.04
N PHE A 28 -17.10 -14.07 7.74
CA PHE A 28 -17.23 -15.14 8.73
C PHE A 28 -16.27 -16.30 8.48
N ASN A 29 -15.34 -16.11 7.56
CA ASN A 29 -14.22 -17.02 7.25
C ASN A 29 -13.20 -16.27 6.38
N GLY A 30 -12.06 -16.90 6.13
CA GLY A 30 -10.99 -16.30 5.33
C GLY A 30 -11.37 -16.06 3.86
N HIS A 31 -12.24 -16.88 3.27
CA HIS A 31 -12.71 -16.67 1.89
C HIS A 31 -13.59 -15.41 1.79
N ASP A 32 -14.50 -15.20 2.74
CA ASP A 32 -15.29 -13.98 2.81
C ASP A 32 -14.40 -12.74 2.94
N ALA A 33 -13.35 -12.83 3.79
CA ALA A 33 -12.39 -11.75 3.97
C ALA A 33 -11.69 -11.35 2.67
N VAL A 34 -11.21 -12.34 1.88
CA VAL A 34 -10.57 -12.11 0.57
C VAL A 34 -11.55 -11.47 -0.41
N PHE A 35 -12.76 -12.03 -0.52
CA PHE A 35 -13.81 -11.50 -1.40
C PHE A 35 -14.17 -10.04 -1.07
N LEU A 36 -14.37 -9.76 0.23
CA LEU A 36 -14.69 -8.42 0.70
C LEU A 36 -13.53 -7.44 0.46
N TYR A 37 -12.29 -7.88 0.64
CA TYR A 37 -11.11 -7.08 0.36
C TYR A 37 -11.06 -6.65 -1.11
N GLN A 38 -11.22 -7.60 -2.03
CA GLN A 38 -11.23 -7.32 -3.47
C GLN A 38 -12.33 -6.32 -3.87
N LYS A 39 -13.52 -6.49 -3.29
CA LYS A 39 -14.70 -5.69 -3.64
C LYS A 39 -14.67 -4.29 -3.02
N LEU A 40 -14.23 -4.17 -1.77
CA LEU A 40 -14.40 -2.96 -0.96
C LEU A 40 -13.10 -2.16 -0.80
N LYS A 41 -11.94 -2.79 -1.03
CA LYS A 41 -10.59 -2.20 -0.89
C LYS A 41 -10.48 -1.36 0.40
N PRO A 42 -10.72 -1.94 1.58
CA PRO A 42 -10.69 -1.20 2.84
C PRO A 42 -9.30 -0.73 3.19
N ASP A 43 -9.19 0.35 3.97
CA ASP A 43 -7.91 0.87 4.47
C ASP A 43 -7.24 -0.10 5.44
N VAL A 44 -8.03 -0.87 6.21
CA VAL A 44 -7.54 -1.87 7.17
C VAL A 44 -8.41 -3.11 7.18
N VAL A 45 -7.78 -4.27 7.35
CA VAL A 45 -8.47 -5.57 7.52
C VAL A 45 -8.12 -6.13 8.90
N TYR A 46 -9.13 -6.49 9.68
CA TYR A 46 -8.97 -7.25 10.91
C TYR A 46 -9.35 -8.70 10.63
N LEU A 47 -8.45 -9.62 10.95
CA LEU A 47 -8.63 -11.06 10.72
C LEU A 47 -8.41 -11.83 12.00
N ASP A 48 -9.39 -12.60 12.41
CA ASP A 48 -9.12 -13.67 13.39
C ASP A 48 -8.20 -14.72 12.75
N VAL A 49 -7.24 -15.21 13.53
CA VAL A 49 -6.29 -16.24 13.06
C VAL A 49 -7.00 -17.58 12.85
N THR A 50 -7.91 -17.93 13.74
CA THR A 50 -8.47 -19.29 13.84
C THR A 50 -9.94 -19.33 13.38
N MET A 51 -10.16 -19.50 12.09
CA MET A 51 -11.50 -19.69 11.53
C MET A 51 -11.61 -21.05 10.84
N PRO A 52 -12.80 -21.72 10.84
CA PRO A 52 -12.96 -23.02 10.19
C PRO A 52 -12.88 -22.91 8.67
N VAL A 53 -12.35 -23.97 8.03
CA VAL A 53 -12.23 -24.19 6.58
C VAL A 53 -11.22 -23.25 5.91
N PHE A 54 -11.42 -21.94 5.97
CA PHE A 54 -10.52 -20.89 5.49
C PHE A 54 -10.20 -19.96 6.64
N ASP A 55 -9.02 -20.16 7.24
CA ASP A 55 -8.55 -19.41 8.39
C ASP A 55 -7.99 -18.01 8.03
N GLY A 56 -7.60 -17.25 9.06
CA GLY A 56 -7.00 -15.92 8.85
C GLY A 56 -5.65 -15.96 8.15
N ILE A 57 -4.88 -17.05 8.30
CA ILE A 57 -3.60 -17.23 7.60
C ILE A 57 -3.83 -17.38 6.10
N TYR A 58 -4.84 -18.16 5.71
CA TYR A 58 -5.26 -18.24 4.30
C TYR A 58 -5.64 -16.88 3.75
N ALA A 59 -6.46 -16.10 4.49
CA ALA A 59 -6.89 -14.77 4.07
C ALA A 59 -5.70 -13.81 3.96
N LEU A 60 -4.80 -13.81 4.94
CA LEU A 60 -3.56 -13.02 4.94
C LEU A 60 -2.73 -13.32 3.70
N ALA A 61 -2.49 -14.60 3.39
CA ALA A 61 -1.72 -15.01 2.21
C ALA A 61 -2.36 -14.51 0.91
N LYS A 62 -3.68 -14.72 0.76
CA LYS A 62 -4.41 -14.31 -0.44
C LYS A 62 -4.49 -12.79 -0.61
N ILE A 63 -4.67 -12.05 0.45
CA ILE A 63 -4.67 -10.59 0.39
C ILE A 63 -3.26 -10.06 0.06
N ARG A 64 -2.19 -10.70 0.59
CA ARG A 64 -0.80 -10.36 0.23
C ARG A 64 -0.48 -10.63 -1.24
N GLU A 65 -1.03 -11.71 -1.85
CA GLU A 65 -0.93 -11.97 -3.29
C GLU A 65 -1.57 -10.84 -4.13
N LEU A 66 -2.66 -10.24 -3.63
CA LEU A 66 -3.38 -9.15 -4.30
C LEU A 66 -2.75 -7.78 -4.06
N ASN A 67 -2.28 -7.55 -2.84
CA ASN A 67 -1.66 -6.29 -2.41
C ASN A 67 -0.69 -6.55 -1.25
N LEU A 68 0.60 -6.41 -1.53
CA LEU A 68 1.67 -6.60 -0.55
C LEU A 68 1.60 -5.56 0.60
N ASP A 69 1.06 -4.37 0.32
CA ASP A 69 1.00 -3.26 1.26
C ASP A 69 -0.34 -3.13 1.98
N ALA A 70 -1.27 -4.09 1.80
CA ALA A 70 -2.53 -4.09 2.52
C ALA A 70 -2.29 -4.01 4.03
N VAL A 71 -2.96 -3.08 4.72
CA VAL A 71 -2.91 -3.03 6.18
C VAL A 71 -3.77 -4.13 6.74
N ILE A 72 -3.13 -5.14 7.35
CA ILE A 72 -3.79 -6.32 7.91
C ILE A 72 -3.37 -6.46 9.37
N ILE A 73 -4.35 -6.44 10.26
CA ILE A 73 -4.19 -6.66 11.70
C ILE A 73 -4.77 -8.03 12.02
N MET A 74 -3.90 -8.94 12.49
CA MET A 74 -4.32 -10.26 12.95
C MET A 74 -4.76 -10.18 14.40
N LEU A 75 -5.89 -10.78 14.69
CA LEU A 75 -6.42 -10.96 16.05
C LEU A 75 -6.13 -12.40 16.45
N ALA A 76 -5.42 -12.59 17.53
CA ALA A 76 -4.85 -13.89 17.83
C ALA A 76 -5.19 -14.31 19.27
N ASP A 77 -5.97 -15.37 19.42
CA ASP A 77 -6.12 -16.11 20.69
C ASP A 77 -4.95 -17.10 20.82
N ASN A 78 -5.16 -18.34 20.97
CA ASN A 78 -4.13 -19.38 21.15
C ASN A 78 -3.37 -19.69 19.85
N ILE A 79 -2.25 -19.00 19.60
CA ILE A 79 -1.46 -19.19 18.38
C ILE A 79 -0.65 -20.50 18.45
N THR A 80 -0.81 -21.35 17.42
CA THR A 80 0.08 -22.49 17.23
C THR A 80 1.43 -22.03 16.65
N LEU A 81 2.49 -22.81 16.90
CA LEU A 81 3.81 -22.53 16.32
C LEU A 81 3.76 -22.43 14.78
N ASN A 82 2.92 -23.24 14.13
CA ASN A 82 2.76 -23.20 12.68
C ASN A 82 2.16 -21.88 12.20
N ASN A 83 1.14 -21.36 12.91
CA ASN A 83 0.51 -20.07 12.59
C ASN A 83 1.49 -18.93 12.83
N GLU A 84 2.27 -18.97 13.90
CA GLU A 84 3.32 -17.97 14.17
C GLU A 84 4.37 -17.95 13.05
N MET A 85 4.87 -19.12 12.62
CA MET A 85 5.81 -19.22 11.51
C MET A 85 5.22 -18.72 10.19
N ALA A 86 3.94 -18.97 9.92
CA ALA A 86 3.25 -18.50 8.73
C ALA A 86 3.08 -16.98 8.77
N MET A 87 2.66 -16.41 9.88
CA MET A 87 2.55 -14.96 10.08
C MET A 87 3.90 -14.27 9.90
N ASN A 88 4.98 -14.82 10.45
CA ASN A 88 6.33 -14.27 10.28
C ASN A 88 6.77 -14.22 8.81
N ARG A 89 6.34 -15.16 7.96
CA ARG A 89 6.62 -15.16 6.53
C ARG A 89 5.74 -14.18 5.75
N LEU A 90 4.45 -14.10 6.11
CA LEU A 90 3.46 -13.31 5.40
C LEU A 90 3.43 -11.85 5.87
N ASN A 91 4.10 -11.55 6.97
CA ASN A 91 4.32 -10.22 7.52
C ASN A 91 3.02 -9.37 7.61
N PRO A 92 2.07 -9.72 8.51
CA PRO A 92 0.92 -8.86 8.77
C PRO A 92 1.38 -7.51 9.33
N SER A 93 0.58 -6.48 9.16
CA SER A 93 0.93 -5.12 9.62
C SER A 93 0.98 -5.02 11.15
N ALA A 94 0.17 -5.81 11.84
CA ALA A 94 0.24 -6.01 13.30
C ALA A 94 -0.39 -7.34 13.69
N VAL A 95 -0.01 -7.85 14.86
CA VAL A 95 -0.67 -8.96 15.55
C VAL A 95 -1.08 -8.46 16.94
N ILE A 96 -2.33 -8.62 17.29
CA ILE A 96 -2.89 -8.26 18.60
C ILE A 96 -3.36 -9.53 19.27
N HIS A 97 -2.87 -9.76 20.48
CA HIS A 97 -3.17 -10.96 21.24
C HIS A 97 -4.36 -10.75 22.17
N GLU A 98 -5.13 -11.80 22.38
CA GLU A 98 -6.19 -11.78 23.43
C GLU A 98 -5.60 -11.78 24.85
N PRO A 99 -6.24 -11.10 25.81
CA PRO A 99 -7.52 -10.39 25.67
C PRO A 99 -7.38 -9.06 24.90
N ILE A 100 -8.28 -8.85 23.94
CA ILE A 100 -8.25 -7.69 23.06
C ILE A 100 -8.53 -6.40 23.85
N ASP A 101 -7.57 -5.47 23.86
CA ASP A 101 -7.78 -4.09 24.30
C ASP A 101 -8.16 -3.22 23.09
N ILE A 102 -9.38 -2.69 23.13
CA ILE A 102 -9.87 -1.81 22.06
C ILE A 102 -8.98 -0.56 21.87
N ASN A 103 -8.39 -0.03 22.95
CA ASN A 103 -7.50 1.13 22.85
C ASN A 103 -6.21 0.79 22.09
N GLU A 104 -5.70 -0.45 22.28
CA GLU A 104 -4.54 -0.94 21.53
C GLU A 104 -4.88 -1.04 20.02
N ILE A 105 -6.06 -1.60 19.70
CA ILE A 105 -6.53 -1.69 18.31
C ILE A 105 -6.65 -0.32 17.68
N ILE A 106 -7.32 0.64 18.34
CA ILE A 106 -7.49 1.99 17.82
C ILE A 106 -6.14 2.68 17.63
N LYS A 107 -5.24 2.56 18.60
CA LYS A 107 -3.89 3.10 18.51
C LYS A 107 -3.14 2.53 17.31
N LYS A 108 -3.11 1.19 17.17
CA LYS A 108 -2.44 0.52 16.05
C LYS A 108 -3.07 0.87 14.69
N THR A 109 -4.38 0.94 14.64
CA THR A 109 -5.08 1.34 13.40
C THR A 109 -4.70 2.76 13.00
N ASN A 110 -4.73 3.69 13.94
CA ASN A 110 -4.34 5.08 13.67
C ASN A 110 -2.86 5.19 13.25
N GLU A 111 -1.95 4.45 13.90
CA GLU A 111 -0.53 4.40 13.51
C GLU A 111 -0.34 3.88 12.08
N LEU A 112 -1.07 2.82 11.70
CA LEU A 112 -0.93 2.14 10.42
C LEU A 112 -1.67 2.84 9.27
N CYS A 113 -2.78 3.52 9.57
CA CYS A 113 -3.63 4.23 8.62
C CYS A 113 -3.48 5.75 8.70
N ALA A 114 -2.57 6.26 9.56
CA ALA A 114 -2.34 7.69 9.65
C ALA A 114 -1.95 8.25 8.27
N PRO A 115 -2.52 9.39 7.87
CA PRO A 115 -1.98 10.11 6.74
C PRO A 115 -0.51 10.42 7.04
N THR A 116 0.34 10.18 6.07
CA THR A 116 1.78 10.48 6.20
C THR A 116 1.96 11.93 6.67
N THR A 117 2.81 12.12 7.65
CA THR A 117 3.13 13.49 8.10
C THR A 117 3.70 14.29 6.93
N ASP A 118 3.47 15.61 6.89
CA ASP A 118 4.04 16.51 5.87
C ASP A 118 5.54 16.24 5.65
N SER A 119 6.26 15.90 6.71
CA SER A 119 7.68 15.55 6.67
C SER A 119 7.97 14.25 5.89
N GLU A 120 7.18 13.21 6.08
CA GLU A 120 7.35 11.94 5.35
C GLU A 120 6.93 12.06 3.88
N GLN A 121 5.87 12.81 3.61
CA GLN A 121 5.43 13.10 2.25
C GLN A 121 6.49 13.91 1.51
N HIS A 122 7.06 14.93 2.15
CA HIS A 122 8.16 15.71 1.60
C HIS A 122 9.40 14.84 1.33
N MET A 123 9.75 13.95 2.25
CA MET A 123 10.88 13.02 2.08
C MET A 123 10.66 12.08 0.90
N ARG A 124 9.46 11.52 0.74
CA ARG A 124 9.12 10.66 -0.42
C ARG A 124 9.18 11.43 -1.73
N LYS A 125 8.59 12.62 -1.77
CA LYS A 125 8.65 13.52 -2.93
C LYS A 125 10.11 13.79 -3.33
N THR A 126 10.96 14.10 -2.37
CA THR A 126 12.39 14.33 -2.60
C THR A 126 13.10 13.08 -3.12
N MET A 127 12.84 11.91 -2.55
CA MET A 127 13.45 10.64 -2.99
C MET A 127 13.05 10.27 -4.41
N VAL A 128 11.75 10.39 -4.75
CA VAL A 128 11.24 10.13 -6.09
C VAL A 128 11.84 11.11 -7.10
N THR A 129 11.90 12.40 -6.76
CA THR A 129 12.51 13.44 -7.60
C THR A 129 13.99 13.15 -7.87
N LEU A 130 14.74 12.73 -6.84
CA LEU A 130 16.15 12.37 -7.01
C LEU A 130 16.32 11.14 -7.91
N ALA A 131 15.49 10.12 -7.72
CA ALA A 131 15.50 8.91 -8.56
C ALA A 131 15.16 9.25 -10.03
N LEU A 132 14.15 10.08 -10.28
CA LEU A 132 13.80 10.59 -11.60
C LEU A 132 14.96 11.34 -12.24
N LYS A 133 15.55 12.28 -11.51
CA LYS A 133 16.69 13.06 -11.98
C LYS A 133 17.88 12.18 -12.33
N ASN A 134 18.22 11.22 -11.48
CA ASN A 134 19.31 10.28 -11.73
C ASN A 134 19.04 9.41 -12.95
N THR A 135 17.81 8.89 -13.10
CA THR A 135 17.41 8.10 -14.27
C THR A 135 17.51 8.90 -15.56
N LEU A 136 17.03 10.13 -15.57
CA LEU A 136 17.14 11.01 -16.76
C LEU A 136 18.58 11.41 -17.05
N LEU A 137 19.41 11.65 -16.03
CA LEU A 137 20.84 11.93 -16.20
C LEU A 137 21.62 10.74 -16.79
N GLN A 138 21.20 9.50 -16.54
CA GLN A 138 21.80 8.33 -17.19
C GLN A 138 21.56 8.30 -18.71
N LEU A 139 20.50 8.96 -19.20
CA LEU A 139 20.23 9.14 -20.63
C LEU A 139 21.08 10.29 -21.21
N GLY A 140 21.37 11.29 -20.40
CA GLY A 140 22.14 12.47 -20.76
C GLY A 140 21.61 13.75 -20.14
N THR A 141 22.46 14.74 -20.00
CA THR A 141 22.06 16.06 -19.47
C THR A 141 21.08 16.79 -20.39
N GLN A 142 21.21 16.61 -21.69
CA GLN A 142 20.30 17.23 -22.68
C GLN A 142 18.87 16.65 -22.57
N GLU A 143 18.75 15.38 -22.29
CA GLU A 143 17.46 14.70 -22.12
C GLU A 143 16.76 15.18 -20.84
N LEU A 144 17.49 15.34 -19.75
CA LEU A 144 16.96 15.93 -18.52
C LEU A 144 16.46 17.36 -18.78
N ASP A 145 17.27 18.18 -19.46
CA ASP A 145 16.90 19.58 -19.75
C ASP A 145 15.62 19.63 -20.61
N LYS A 146 15.51 18.79 -21.65
CA LYS A 146 14.30 18.71 -22.50
C LYS A 146 13.06 18.34 -21.69
N VAL A 147 13.15 17.31 -20.84
CA VAL A 147 12.01 16.87 -20.01
C VAL A 147 11.59 18.00 -19.07
N THR A 148 12.54 18.65 -18.39
CA THR A 148 12.23 19.73 -17.44
C THR A 148 11.67 20.97 -18.14
N ASP A 149 12.18 21.32 -19.32
CA ASP A 149 11.69 22.45 -20.12
C ASP A 149 10.23 22.24 -20.59
N ILE A 150 9.90 21.04 -21.08
CA ILE A 150 8.55 20.72 -21.52
C ILE A 150 7.59 20.68 -20.32
N LEU A 151 7.98 20.03 -19.21
CA LEU A 151 7.17 20.01 -17.98
C LEU A 151 6.85 21.44 -17.53
N HIS A 152 7.86 22.32 -17.52
CA HIS A 152 7.65 23.70 -17.10
C HIS A 152 6.79 24.49 -18.09
N LYS A 153 7.07 24.38 -19.40
CA LYS A 153 6.43 25.19 -20.44
C LYS A 153 4.99 24.79 -20.70
N ASP A 154 4.73 23.48 -20.82
CA ASP A 154 3.46 22.96 -21.30
C ASP A 154 2.49 22.59 -20.14
N TYR A 155 3.04 22.26 -18.98
CA TYR A 155 2.25 21.81 -17.81
C TYR A 155 2.40 22.71 -16.59
N ASN A 156 3.28 23.73 -16.63
CA ASN A 156 3.65 24.56 -15.48
C ASN A 156 4.02 23.71 -14.24
N CYS A 157 4.77 22.64 -14.48
CA CYS A 157 5.09 21.56 -13.54
C CYS A 157 6.61 21.39 -13.45
N THR A 158 7.12 21.11 -12.26
CA THR A 158 8.52 20.76 -12.02
C THR A 158 8.68 19.25 -11.92
N LEU A 159 9.92 18.74 -11.93
CA LEU A 159 10.19 17.32 -11.65
C LEU A 159 9.69 16.88 -10.25
N GLU A 160 9.66 17.80 -9.29
CA GLU A 160 9.13 17.55 -7.96
C GLU A 160 7.62 17.36 -7.96
N ASP A 161 6.91 18.13 -8.80
CA ASP A 161 5.46 18.06 -8.90
C ASP A 161 4.98 16.79 -9.61
N CYS A 162 5.86 16.13 -10.37
CA CYS A 162 5.56 14.87 -11.04
C CYS A 162 5.21 13.74 -10.07
N TYR A 163 5.61 13.82 -8.79
CA TYR A 163 5.16 12.89 -7.76
C TYR A 163 3.65 12.97 -7.51
N GLU A 164 3.09 14.17 -7.58
CA GLU A 164 1.65 14.42 -7.39
C GLU A 164 0.87 14.31 -8.71
N TYR A 165 1.54 14.60 -9.83
CA TYR A 165 0.95 14.60 -11.17
C TYR A 165 1.75 13.74 -12.17
N PRO A 166 1.84 12.41 -11.93
CA PRO A 166 2.66 11.50 -12.73
C PRO A 166 2.24 11.44 -14.21
N GLN A 167 0.96 11.72 -14.51
CA GLN A 167 0.43 11.74 -15.87
C GLN A 167 1.14 12.75 -16.78
N TYR A 168 1.62 13.89 -16.26
CA TYR A 168 2.34 14.87 -17.07
C TYR A 168 3.72 14.35 -17.47
N LEU A 169 4.45 13.76 -16.51
CA LEU A 169 5.74 13.12 -16.80
C LEU A 169 5.57 11.99 -17.82
N LYS A 170 4.57 11.14 -17.64
CA LYS A 170 4.27 10.05 -18.58
C LYS A 170 4.07 10.56 -20.00
N GLN A 171 3.27 11.61 -20.18
CA GLN A 171 3.02 12.18 -21.49
C GLN A 171 4.31 12.74 -22.12
N VAL A 172 5.10 13.48 -21.35
CA VAL A 172 6.38 14.03 -21.81
C VAL A 172 7.38 12.94 -22.21
N LEU A 173 7.48 11.87 -21.41
CA LEU A 173 8.36 10.73 -21.73
C LEU A 173 7.90 10.01 -22.99
N LYS A 174 6.59 9.82 -23.17
CA LYS A 174 6.02 9.20 -24.37
C LYS A 174 6.27 10.04 -25.62
N ASP A 175 6.08 11.35 -25.53
CA ASP A 175 6.24 12.27 -26.67
C ASP A 175 7.71 12.41 -27.08
N LEU A 176 8.64 12.44 -26.12
CA LEU A 176 10.06 12.58 -26.39
C LEU A 176 10.75 11.30 -26.84
N PHE A 177 10.37 10.17 -26.24
CA PHE A 177 11.13 8.93 -26.35
C PHE A 177 10.38 7.78 -27.00
N GLY A 178 9.05 7.88 -27.15
CA GLY A 178 8.19 6.80 -27.65
C GLY A 178 8.00 5.67 -26.63
N GLU A 179 7.11 4.71 -26.95
CA GLU A 179 6.70 3.66 -26.02
C GLU A 179 7.85 2.72 -25.60
N SER A 180 8.71 2.31 -26.52
CA SER A 180 9.83 1.40 -26.22
C SER A 180 10.89 2.00 -25.29
N TYR A 181 11.05 3.31 -25.34
CA TYR A 181 12.00 4.02 -24.49
C TYR A 181 11.41 4.32 -23.11
N GLN A 182 10.09 4.50 -23.07
CA GLN A 182 9.36 4.64 -21.81
C GLN A 182 9.57 3.40 -20.93
N ASP A 183 9.49 2.19 -21.48
CA ASP A 183 9.74 0.96 -20.75
C ASP A 183 11.16 0.88 -20.17
N TYR A 184 12.18 1.34 -20.95
CA TYR A 184 13.56 1.41 -20.46
C TYR A 184 13.70 2.38 -19.28
N ILE A 185 13.10 3.57 -19.38
CA ILE A 185 13.14 4.59 -18.34
C ILE A 185 12.41 4.07 -17.07
N LEU A 186 11.25 3.43 -17.22
CA LEU A 186 10.49 2.87 -16.11
C LEU A 186 11.24 1.75 -15.41
N ASN A 187 11.90 0.86 -16.15
CA ASN A 187 12.72 -0.19 -15.57
C ASN A 187 13.92 0.37 -14.80
N SER A 188 14.62 1.37 -15.38
CA SER A 188 15.73 2.05 -14.71
C SER A 188 15.27 2.82 -13.47
N LEU A 189 14.13 3.49 -13.53
CA LEU A 189 13.52 4.19 -12.41
C LEU A 189 13.13 3.21 -11.28
N THR A 190 12.51 2.09 -11.64
CA THR A 190 12.14 1.03 -10.70
C THR A 190 13.36 0.47 -9.97
N GLU A 191 14.47 0.25 -10.68
CA GLU A 191 15.72 -0.21 -10.07
C GLU A 191 16.33 0.85 -9.14
N ASN A 192 16.32 2.12 -9.55
CA ASN A 192 16.80 3.24 -8.73
C ASN A 192 15.95 3.50 -7.48
N MET A 193 14.70 3.02 -7.47
CA MET A 193 13.77 3.16 -6.35
C MET A 193 13.59 1.87 -5.52
N LYS A 194 14.34 0.81 -5.81
CA LYS A 194 14.19 -0.52 -5.22
C LYS A 194 14.22 -0.52 -3.69
N ASP A 195 15.11 0.27 -3.10
CA ASP A 195 15.26 0.36 -1.64
C ASP A 195 14.09 1.07 -0.94
N ILE A 196 13.29 1.84 -1.70
CA ILE A 196 12.13 2.60 -1.20
C ILE A 196 10.80 2.06 -1.72
N MET A 197 10.81 1.04 -2.57
CA MET A 197 9.61 0.43 -3.18
C MET A 197 8.68 -0.28 -2.19
N SER A 198 9.09 -0.46 -0.94
CA SER A 198 8.20 -1.00 0.12
C SER A 198 7.03 -0.08 0.47
N GLN A 199 7.09 1.18 0.05
CA GLN A 199 6.06 2.17 0.35
C GLN A 199 4.95 2.15 -0.72
N LYS A 200 3.70 2.01 -0.30
CA LYS A 200 2.50 1.90 -1.16
C LYS A 200 2.43 3.03 -2.20
N GLN A 201 2.63 4.26 -1.77
CA GLN A 201 2.50 5.45 -2.63
C GLN A 201 3.55 5.50 -3.75
N ILE A 202 4.75 4.95 -3.52
CA ILE A 202 5.79 4.88 -4.56
C ILE A 202 5.43 3.85 -5.62
N LYS A 203 4.82 2.73 -5.21
CA LYS A 203 4.29 1.73 -6.16
C LYS A 203 3.14 2.28 -6.98
N GLU A 204 2.22 3.00 -6.36
CA GLU A 204 1.12 3.69 -7.05
C GLU A 204 1.67 4.68 -8.08
N PHE A 205 2.64 5.49 -7.71
CA PHE A 205 3.33 6.41 -8.62
C PHE A 205 3.95 5.69 -9.83
N LEU A 206 4.71 4.61 -9.61
CA LEU A 206 5.30 3.81 -10.69
C LEU A 206 4.24 3.14 -11.57
N GLN A 207 3.15 2.67 -10.96
CA GLN A 207 2.04 2.07 -11.69
C GLN A 207 1.32 3.08 -12.59
N GLU A 208 1.10 4.30 -12.12
CA GLU A 208 0.51 5.38 -12.93
C GLU A 208 1.40 5.80 -14.09
N LEU A 209 2.72 5.73 -13.93
CA LEU A 209 3.67 5.98 -15.03
C LEU A 209 3.64 4.86 -16.09
N SER A 210 3.34 3.61 -15.71
CA SER A 210 3.44 2.44 -16.59
C SER A 210 2.16 2.14 -17.38
N VAL A 211 0.98 2.55 -16.92
CA VAL A 211 -0.32 2.36 -17.59
C VAL A 211 -0.60 3.50 -18.53
#